data_67f55d09b5e3fb99c348a8d50e0c4ae7
#
_entry.id   67f55d09b5e3fb99c348a8d50e0c4ae7
#
_cell.length_a   1.000
_cell.length_b   1.000
_cell.length_c   1.000
_cell.angle_alpha   90.00
_cell.angle_beta   90.00
_cell.angle_gamma   90.00
#
_symmetry.space_group_name_H-M   'P 1'
#
loop_
_entity.id
_entity.type
_entity.pdbx_description
1 polymer ?
#
loop_
_entity_poly.entity_id
_entity_poly.type
_entity_poly.pdbx_seq_one_letter_code
_entity_poly.pdbx_strand_id
1 'polypeptide(L)'
;MGGCYPQSDGQALERHTQLALDLLSRHSKDREEYGKRLPPGQKVVEGWPVLTHGGTPKIDLSTWRLRVSGAVDREVEFNWEQLQALPSAIVTCDIHCVTSWSRMDNQFEGVLFQELLNRFQPLPSAKQVMLHCYGGYTTNIPLSDLMQENVLLAYKHAGEELTPSHGWPLRLVAPHLYFWKSAKWVSRLDFIEREEPGFWEMYGYHIRGDPWKEERYS
;
A
#
# COMPACT_ATOMS: atom_id res chain seq x y z
N MET A 1 -41.34 -18.37 -45.16
CA MET A 1 -40.96 -17.44 -44.07
C MET A 1 -39.63 -17.95 -43.49
N GLY A 2 -38.54 -17.37 -43.97
CA GLY A 2 -37.18 -17.71 -43.48
C GLY A 2 -36.84 -16.85 -42.27
N GLY A 3 -36.71 -17.46 -41.14
CA GLY A 3 -36.24 -16.79 -39.91
C GLY A 3 -34.74 -16.52 -40.00
N CYS A 4 -34.36 -15.26 -39.98
CA CYS A 4 -32.99 -14.81 -39.86
C CYS A 4 -32.60 -14.96 -38.38
N TYR A 5 -31.73 -15.92 -38.02
CA TYR A 5 -31.09 -15.98 -36.73
C TYR A 5 -29.91 -15.00 -36.71
N PRO A 6 -29.71 -14.21 -35.67
CA PRO A 6 -28.62 -13.26 -35.65
C PRO A 6 -27.27 -13.97 -35.51
N GLN A 7 -26.35 -13.68 -36.43
CA GLN A 7 -24.94 -14.19 -36.41
C GLN A 7 -24.05 -13.53 -35.34
N SER A 8 -24.65 -12.86 -34.34
CA SER A 8 -23.95 -12.06 -33.36
C SER A 8 -23.22 -12.85 -32.24
N ASP A 9 -23.68 -14.08 -31.96
CA ASP A 9 -23.17 -14.82 -30.78
C ASP A 9 -21.79 -15.47 -31.00
N GLY A 10 -21.50 -15.90 -32.24
CA GLY A 10 -20.21 -16.52 -32.57
C GLY A 10 -19.04 -15.53 -32.48
N GLN A 11 -19.18 -14.34 -33.00
CA GLN A 11 -18.14 -13.31 -33.00
C GLN A 11 -17.88 -12.74 -31.57
N ALA A 12 -18.88 -12.72 -30.72
CA ALA A 12 -18.73 -12.33 -29.32
C ALA A 12 -17.95 -13.40 -28.56
N LEU A 13 -18.27 -14.67 -28.75
CA LEU A 13 -17.58 -15.81 -28.14
C LEU A 13 -16.09 -15.88 -28.56
N GLU A 14 -15.82 -15.71 -29.88
CA GLU A 14 -14.44 -15.68 -30.39
C GLU A 14 -13.62 -14.53 -29.78
N ARG A 15 -14.20 -13.33 -29.65
CA ARG A 15 -13.54 -12.18 -29.01
C ARG A 15 -13.26 -12.44 -27.53
N HIS A 16 -14.19 -13.04 -26.80
CA HIS A 16 -13.97 -13.42 -25.39
C HIS A 16 -12.89 -14.48 -25.25
N THR A 17 -12.88 -15.48 -26.14
CA THR A 17 -11.85 -16.53 -26.14
C THR A 17 -10.47 -15.94 -26.45
N GLN A 18 -10.36 -15.06 -27.45
CA GLN A 18 -9.08 -14.40 -27.79
C GLN A 18 -8.59 -13.52 -26.65
N LEU A 19 -9.47 -12.74 -26.00
CA LEU A 19 -9.12 -11.92 -24.85
C LEU A 19 -8.60 -12.79 -23.68
N ALA A 20 -9.24 -13.93 -23.43
CA ALA A 20 -8.80 -14.87 -22.40
C ALA A 20 -7.41 -15.46 -22.70
N LEU A 21 -7.14 -15.85 -23.96
CA LEU A 21 -5.84 -16.33 -24.40
C LEU A 21 -4.76 -15.26 -24.28
N ASP A 22 -5.04 -14.03 -24.63
CA ASP A 22 -4.12 -12.89 -24.52
C ASP A 22 -3.78 -12.60 -23.04
N LEU A 23 -4.79 -12.67 -22.15
CA LEU A 23 -4.58 -12.51 -20.71
C LEU A 23 -3.71 -13.62 -20.12
N LEU A 24 -3.95 -14.87 -20.51
CA LEU A 24 -3.14 -16.02 -20.09
C LEU A 24 -1.71 -15.91 -20.60
N SER A 25 -1.51 -15.49 -21.84
CA SER A 25 -0.19 -15.27 -22.43
C SER A 25 0.59 -14.18 -21.73
N ARG A 26 -0.04 -13.04 -21.39
CA ARG A 26 0.58 -11.97 -20.59
C ARG A 26 0.96 -12.46 -19.20
N HIS A 27 0.08 -13.15 -18.52
CA HIS A 27 0.33 -13.69 -17.19
C HIS A 27 1.50 -14.67 -17.17
N SER A 28 1.64 -15.50 -18.21
CA SER A 28 2.79 -16.41 -18.39
C SER A 28 4.09 -15.64 -18.57
N LYS A 29 4.11 -14.59 -19.40
CA LYS A 29 5.28 -13.74 -19.62
C LYS A 29 5.70 -12.98 -18.35
N ASP A 30 4.74 -12.39 -17.63
CA ASP A 30 5.03 -11.71 -16.36
C ASP A 30 5.66 -12.67 -15.36
N ARG A 31 5.17 -13.91 -15.28
CA ARG A 31 5.73 -14.97 -14.42
C ARG A 31 7.13 -15.40 -14.84
N GLU A 32 7.41 -15.50 -16.12
CA GLU A 32 8.74 -15.82 -16.65
C GLU A 32 9.73 -14.69 -16.33
N GLU A 33 9.33 -13.43 -16.49
CA GLU A 33 10.19 -12.27 -16.31
C GLU A 33 10.45 -11.97 -14.83
N TYR A 34 9.40 -11.98 -13.99
CA TYR A 34 9.50 -11.51 -12.59
C TYR A 34 9.59 -12.65 -11.56
N GLY A 35 9.28 -13.87 -11.95
CA GLY A 35 9.48 -15.08 -11.13
C GLY A 35 8.83 -14.96 -9.74
N LYS A 36 9.64 -15.14 -8.69
CA LYS A 36 9.16 -15.07 -7.29
C LYS A 36 8.80 -13.66 -6.80
N ARG A 37 9.17 -12.63 -7.54
CA ARG A 37 8.80 -11.24 -7.22
C ARG A 37 7.32 -10.98 -7.47
N LEU A 38 6.67 -11.76 -8.35
CA LEU A 38 5.26 -11.62 -8.67
C LEU A 38 4.43 -12.63 -7.84
N PRO A 39 3.63 -12.17 -6.86
CA PRO A 39 2.77 -13.04 -6.06
C PRO A 39 1.73 -13.79 -6.89
N PRO A 40 1.14 -14.89 -6.38
CA PRO A 40 0.06 -15.61 -7.06
C PRO A 40 -1.10 -14.69 -7.43
N GLY A 41 -1.73 -14.92 -8.60
CA GLY A 41 -2.91 -14.18 -9.05
C GLY A 41 -2.67 -12.70 -9.40
N GLN A 42 -1.41 -12.23 -9.43
CA GLN A 42 -1.06 -10.86 -9.82
C GLN A 42 -0.69 -10.76 -11.31
N LYS A 43 -0.94 -9.61 -11.92
CA LYS A 43 -0.49 -9.21 -13.26
C LYS A 43 0.31 -7.91 -13.16
N VAL A 44 1.33 -7.76 -13.99
CA VAL A 44 2.16 -6.56 -14.00
C VAL A 44 1.45 -5.44 -14.77
N VAL A 45 1.57 -4.21 -14.24
CA VAL A 45 1.07 -2.99 -14.88
C VAL A 45 2.18 -1.94 -14.94
N GLU A 46 2.22 -1.16 -16.01
CA GLU A 46 3.18 -0.06 -16.16
C GLU A 46 2.77 1.18 -15.35
N GLY A 47 1.48 1.51 -15.39
CA GLY A 47 0.93 2.65 -14.67
C GLY A 47 0.81 2.40 -13.16
N TRP A 48 0.61 3.49 -12.41
CA TRP A 48 0.27 3.40 -10.98
C TRP A 48 -1.19 3.74 -10.76
N PRO A 49 -2.10 2.73 -10.69
CA PRO A 49 -3.52 2.98 -10.50
C PRO A 49 -3.81 3.69 -9.17
N VAL A 50 -4.67 4.70 -9.21
CA VAL A 50 -5.13 5.39 -8.00
C VAL A 50 -6.39 4.72 -7.49
N LEU A 51 -6.29 4.06 -6.34
CA LEU A 51 -7.41 3.52 -5.59
C LEU A 51 -7.47 4.21 -4.23
N THR A 52 -8.65 4.66 -3.83
CA THR A 52 -8.83 5.37 -2.57
C THR A 52 -10.25 5.18 -2.04
N HIS A 53 -10.38 5.16 -0.73
CA HIS A 53 -11.66 5.36 -0.05
C HIS A 53 -11.87 6.86 0.18
N GLY A 54 -13.00 7.39 -0.25
CA GLY A 54 -13.30 8.82 -0.17
C GLY A 54 -12.51 9.68 -1.16
N GLY A 55 -12.51 10.98 -0.93
CA GLY A 55 -11.81 11.96 -1.75
C GLY A 55 -10.35 12.17 -1.35
N THR A 56 -9.56 12.74 -2.25
CA THR A 56 -8.20 13.20 -1.92
C THR A 56 -8.28 14.40 -0.99
N PRO A 57 -7.71 14.36 0.23
CA PRO A 57 -7.76 15.48 1.17
C PRO A 57 -6.90 16.64 0.68
N LYS A 58 -7.34 17.86 1.01
CA LYS A 58 -6.49 19.03 0.89
C LYS A 58 -5.70 19.20 2.18
N ILE A 59 -4.38 19.10 2.09
CA ILE A 59 -3.48 19.15 3.24
C ILE A 59 -2.64 20.42 3.16
N ASP A 60 -2.56 21.14 4.27
CA ASP A 60 -1.71 22.31 4.45
C ASP A 60 -0.50 21.90 5.28
N LEU A 61 0.70 22.01 4.70
CA LEU A 61 1.96 21.66 5.36
C LEU A 61 2.25 22.51 6.60
N SER A 62 1.76 23.74 6.66
CA SER A 62 1.97 24.60 7.83
C SER A 62 1.31 24.04 9.10
N THR A 63 0.21 23.32 8.92
CA THR A 63 -0.55 22.68 10.01
C THR A 63 -0.38 21.17 10.06
N TRP A 64 0.27 20.58 9.06
CA TRP A 64 0.49 19.12 9.02
C TRP A 64 1.35 18.64 10.18
N ARG A 65 0.95 17.53 10.78
CA ARG A 65 1.70 16.85 11.85
C ARG A 65 1.64 15.35 11.67
N LEU A 66 2.76 14.70 12.01
CA LEU A 66 2.80 13.26 12.27
C LEU A 66 2.89 13.05 13.78
N ARG A 67 1.85 12.48 14.37
CA ARG A 67 1.81 12.17 15.80
C ARG A 67 2.12 10.71 16.03
N VAL A 68 2.84 10.45 17.11
CA VAL A 68 3.13 9.10 17.61
C VAL A 68 2.59 9.02 19.03
N SER A 69 1.75 8.02 19.30
CA SER A 69 1.05 7.87 20.58
C SER A 69 0.86 6.39 20.95
N GLY A 70 0.28 6.13 22.11
CA GLY A 70 -0.08 4.79 22.61
C GLY A 70 1.04 4.12 23.38
N ALA A 71 1.30 2.84 23.13
CA ALA A 71 2.29 2.02 23.85
C ALA A 71 3.74 2.38 23.44
N VAL A 72 4.17 3.58 23.77
CA VAL A 72 5.52 4.13 23.54
C VAL A 72 6.06 4.72 24.85
N ASP A 73 7.39 4.84 24.96
CA ASP A 73 8.06 5.44 26.13
C ASP A 73 7.73 6.93 26.28
N ARG A 74 7.48 7.60 25.16
CA ARG A 74 7.04 9.01 25.07
C ARG A 74 6.31 9.26 23.77
N GLU A 75 5.27 10.07 23.84
CA GLU A 75 4.60 10.58 22.65
C GLU A 75 5.48 11.63 21.96
N VAL A 76 5.51 11.63 20.64
CA VAL A 76 6.23 12.61 19.84
C VAL A 76 5.35 13.14 18.71
N GLU A 77 5.63 14.36 18.31
CA GLU A 77 4.99 15.00 17.17
C GLU A 77 6.06 15.63 16.28
N PHE A 78 5.97 15.36 14.99
CA PHE A 78 6.82 15.96 13.97
C PHE A 78 5.99 16.94 13.13
N ASN A 79 6.49 18.15 12.94
CA ASN A 79 6.07 18.98 11.81
C ASN A 79 6.77 18.52 10.53
N TRP A 80 6.42 19.09 9.39
CA TRP A 80 6.95 18.66 8.10
C TRP A 80 8.48 18.83 8.01
N GLU A 81 9.02 19.94 8.45
CA GLU A 81 10.45 20.23 8.44
C GLU A 81 11.23 19.26 9.34
N GLN A 82 10.71 18.96 10.52
CA GLN A 82 11.32 18.01 11.44
C GLN A 82 11.33 16.58 10.88
N LEU A 83 10.28 16.18 10.16
CA LEU A 83 10.25 14.88 9.48
C LEU A 83 11.29 14.82 8.36
N GLN A 84 11.36 15.84 7.52
CA GLN A 84 12.33 15.91 6.43
C GLN A 84 13.79 16.02 6.89
N ALA A 85 14.04 16.49 8.11
CA ALA A 85 15.37 16.55 8.71
C ALA A 85 15.87 15.18 9.23
N LEU A 86 15.01 14.14 9.26
CA LEU A 86 15.44 12.79 9.59
C LEU A 86 16.24 12.18 8.44
N PRO A 87 17.13 11.21 8.73
CA PRO A 87 17.84 10.48 7.68
C PRO A 87 16.85 9.87 6.67
N SER A 88 17.06 10.16 5.40
CA SER A 88 16.24 9.61 4.31
C SER A 88 16.95 8.46 3.62
N ALA A 89 16.17 7.56 3.05
CA ALA A 89 16.64 6.45 2.22
C ALA A 89 15.82 6.35 0.94
N ILE A 90 16.44 5.78 -0.10
CA ILE A 90 15.77 5.38 -1.33
C ILE A 90 15.59 3.86 -1.29
N VAL A 91 14.34 3.41 -1.39
CA VAL A 91 13.99 1.99 -1.43
C VAL A 91 13.40 1.66 -2.79
N THR A 92 14.02 0.72 -3.48
CA THR A 92 13.45 0.13 -4.71
C THR A 92 12.68 -1.12 -4.34
N CYS A 93 11.39 -1.17 -4.69
CA CYS A 93 10.52 -2.27 -4.31
C CYS A 93 9.36 -2.46 -5.29
N ASP A 94 8.73 -3.63 -5.19
CA ASP A 94 7.50 -3.94 -5.91
C ASP A 94 6.29 -3.65 -5.02
N ILE A 95 5.19 -3.25 -5.62
CA ILE A 95 3.92 -3.04 -4.91
C ILE A 95 2.84 -3.94 -5.48
N HIS A 96 2.01 -4.50 -4.61
CA HIS A 96 1.02 -5.52 -4.94
C HIS A 96 -0.36 -5.11 -4.42
N CYS A 97 -1.32 -4.91 -5.32
CA CYS A 97 -2.68 -4.53 -4.93
C CYS A 97 -3.57 -5.76 -4.75
N VAL A 98 -4.46 -5.72 -3.78
CA VAL A 98 -5.48 -6.76 -3.59
C VAL A 98 -6.36 -6.96 -4.83
N THR A 99 -6.50 -5.94 -5.68
CA THR A 99 -7.24 -6.00 -6.96
C THR A 99 -6.43 -6.63 -8.10
N SER A 100 -5.42 -7.45 -7.73
CA SER A 100 -4.67 -8.34 -8.63
C SER A 100 -3.77 -7.66 -9.65
N TRP A 101 -3.21 -6.49 -9.32
CA TRP A 101 -2.13 -5.89 -10.10
C TRP A 101 -0.89 -5.66 -9.24
N SER A 102 0.26 -5.74 -9.90
CA SER A 102 1.57 -5.41 -9.32
C SER A 102 2.27 -4.38 -10.21
N ARG A 103 2.96 -3.45 -9.59
CA ARG A 103 3.88 -2.54 -10.28
C ARG A 103 5.27 -2.79 -9.75
N MET A 104 6.18 -3.08 -10.67
CA MET A 104 7.54 -3.50 -10.35
C MET A 104 8.48 -2.29 -10.26
N ASP A 105 9.60 -2.46 -9.57
CA ASP A 105 10.74 -1.53 -9.54
C ASP A 105 10.37 -0.09 -9.16
N ASN A 106 9.45 0.07 -8.20
CA ASN A 106 9.11 1.39 -7.68
C ASN A 106 10.25 1.92 -6.82
N GLN A 107 10.62 3.15 -7.05
CA GLN A 107 11.64 3.84 -6.26
C GLN A 107 10.96 4.87 -5.35
N PHE A 108 10.94 4.60 -4.04
CA PHE A 108 10.41 5.50 -3.03
C PHE A 108 11.54 6.13 -2.23
N GLU A 109 11.42 7.43 -1.92
CA GLU A 109 12.32 8.15 -1.03
C GLU A 109 11.54 8.62 0.20
N GLY A 110 12.14 8.43 1.38
CA GLY A 110 11.51 8.80 2.63
C GLY A 110 12.32 8.38 3.84
N VAL A 111 11.70 8.42 5.02
CA VAL A 111 12.31 8.03 6.29
C VAL A 111 11.99 6.56 6.54
N LEU A 112 13.03 5.72 6.71
CA LEU A 112 12.82 4.33 7.12
C LEU A 112 12.06 4.29 8.45
N PHE A 113 11.13 3.33 8.59
CA PHE A 113 10.34 3.26 9.82
C PHE A 113 11.23 3.07 11.05
N GLN A 114 12.31 2.31 10.93
CA GLN A 114 13.28 2.09 12.00
C GLN A 114 13.97 3.39 12.44
N GLU A 115 14.18 4.37 11.55
CA GLU A 115 14.77 5.67 11.90
C GLU A 115 13.88 6.50 12.83
N LEU A 116 12.55 6.33 12.73
CA LEU A 116 11.64 6.99 13.67
C LEU A 116 11.85 6.48 15.10
N LEU A 117 12.17 5.19 15.27
CA LEU A 117 12.37 4.58 16.57
C LEU A 117 13.60 5.11 17.32
N ASN A 118 14.48 5.86 16.64
CA ASN A 118 15.54 6.62 17.31
C ASN A 118 15.01 7.84 18.08
N ARG A 119 13.73 8.19 17.91
CA ARG A 119 13.10 9.35 18.57
C ARG A 119 12.17 8.97 19.70
N PHE A 120 11.71 7.75 19.74
CA PHE A 120 10.88 7.14 20.78
C PHE A 120 11.08 5.63 20.75
N GLN A 121 10.71 4.94 21.82
CA GLN A 121 10.80 3.48 21.86
C GLN A 121 9.41 2.87 22.07
N PRO A 122 8.99 1.90 21.24
CA PRO A 122 7.82 1.10 21.54
C PRO A 122 7.99 0.37 22.88
N LEU A 123 6.94 0.36 23.69
CA LEU A 123 6.92 -0.48 24.88
C LEU A 123 6.92 -1.96 24.49
N PRO A 124 7.45 -2.86 25.34
CA PRO A 124 7.43 -4.31 25.09
C PRO A 124 6.01 -4.89 24.89
N SER A 125 4.99 -4.19 25.36
CA SER A 125 3.58 -4.55 25.18
C SER A 125 3.03 -4.19 23.79
N ALA A 126 3.68 -3.30 23.03
CA ALA A 126 3.23 -2.89 21.70
C ALA A 126 3.31 -4.06 20.71
N LYS A 127 2.19 -4.43 20.10
CA LYS A 127 2.09 -5.54 19.13
C LYS A 127 1.91 -5.07 17.70
N GLN A 128 1.20 -3.98 17.51
CA GLN A 128 0.94 -3.40 16.20
C GLN A 128 0.82 -1.89 16.27
N VAL A 129 0.81 -1.27 15.09
CA VAL A 129 0.57 0.17 14.94
C VAL A 129 -0.70 0.35 14.13
N MET A 130 -1.63 1.14 14.65
CA MET A 130 -2.76 1.67 13.90
C MET A 130 -2.33 2.97 13.24
N LEU A 131 -2.32 2.98 11.91
CA LEU A 131 -2.08 4.18 11.14
C LEU A 131 -3.40 4.93 10.96
N HIS A 132 -3.40 6.22 11.27
CA HIS A 132 -4.52 7.12 11.01
C HIS A 132 -4.13 8.10 9.92
N CYS A 133 -5.05 8.36 9.01
CA CYS A 133 -4.83 9.17 7.82
C CYS A 133 -5.82 10.34 7.74
N TYR A 134 -5.42 11.41 7.08
CA TYR A 134 -6.38 12.44 6.67
C TYR A 134 -7.50 11.79 5.85
N GLY A 135 -8.73 12.23 6.05
CA GLY A 135 -9.91 11.64 5.42
C GLY A 135 -10.50 10.43 6.15
N GLY A 136 -9.96 10.07 7.34
CA GLY A 136 -10.55 9.06 8.24
C GLY A 136 -10.18 7.60 7.91
N TYR A 137 -9.34 7.35 6.92
CA TYR A 137 -8.82 6.00 6.65
C TYR A 137 -7.90 5.54 7.77
N THR A 138 -8.01 4.25 8.13
CA THR A 138 -7.12 3.59 9.09
C THR A 138 -6.65 2.25 8.53
N THR A 139 -5.47 1.81 8.94
CA THR A 139 -5.01 0.42 8.74
C THR A 139 -4.08 0.01 9.87
N ASN A 140 -4.19 -1.23 10.29
CA ASN A 140 -3.32 -1.83 11.28
C ASN A 140 -2.14 -2.51 10.60
N ILE A 141 -0.96 -2.49 11.21
CA ILE A 141 0.19 -3.28 10.79
C ILE A 141 0.89 -3.86 12.01
N PRO A 142 1.21 -5.15 12.04
CA PRO A 142 2.05 -5.74 13.09
C PRO A 142 3.37 -4.99 13.23
N LEU A 143 3.81 -4.72 14.44
CA LEU A 143 5.07 -3.99 14.67
C LEU A 143 6.26 -4.71 14.02
N SER A 144 6.27 -6.04 14.02
CA SER A 144 7.29 -6.85 13.35
C SER A 144 7.36 -6.61 11.82
N ASP A 145 6.21 -6.34 11.18
CA ASP A 145 6.18 -6.02 9.75
C ASP A 145 6.72 -4.61 9.47
N LEU A 146 6.46 -3.65 10.36
CA LEU A 146 7.02 -2.30 10.25
C LEU A 146 8.53 -2.24 10.50
N MET A 147 9.08 -3.22 11.21
CA MET A 147 10.51 -3.33 11.51
C MET A 147 11.36 -3.89 10.35
N GLN A 148 10.75 -4.24 9.21
CA GLN A 148 11.52 -4.67 8.06
C GLN A 148 12.32 -3.51 7.46
N GLU A 149 13.51 -3.82 6.94
CA GLU A 149 14.51 -2.83 6.48
C GLU A 149 14.05 -1.98 5.28
N ASN A 150 13.04 -2.43 4.55
CA ASN A 150 12.49 -1.76 3.36
C ASN A 150 11.14 -1.06 3.61
N VAL A 151 10.72 -0.93 4.86
CA VAL A 151 9.50 -0.20 5.23
C VAL A 151 9.84 1.25 5.54
N LEU A 152 9.14 2.18 4.88
CA LEU A 152 9.41 3.60 5.02
C LEU A 152 8.15 4.46 5.00
N LEU A 153 8.27 5.63 5.59
CA LEU A 153 7.35 6.75 5.40
C LEU A 153 7.85 7.58 4.22
N ALA A 154 7.24 7.35 3.05
CA ALA A 154 7.67 7.95 1.80
C ALA A 154 7.00 9.30 1.56
N TYR A 155 7.77 10.23 0.99
CA TYR A 155 7.30 11.55 0.54
C TYR A 155 7.64 11.82 -0.93
N LYS A 156 8.50 10.97 -1.57
CA LYS A 156 8.76 11.02 -3.02
C LYS A 156 8.62 9.63 -3.66
N HIS A 157 8.39 9.64 -4.97
CA HIS A 157 8.39 8.48 -5.84
C HIS A 157 9.07 8.83 -7.16
N ALA A 158 9.98 7.98 -7.63
CA ALA A 158 10.76 8.19 -8.85
C ALA A 158 11.47 9.57 -8.91
N GLY A 159 11.98 10.04 -7.76
CA GLY A 159 12.69 11.32 -7.63
C GLY A 159 11.81 12.56 -7.46
N GLU A 160 10.50 12.45 -7.68
CA GLU A 160 9.54 13.55 -7.59
C GLU A 160 8.70 13.45 -6.32
N GLU A 161 8.17 14.58 -5.84
CA GLU A 161 7.20 14.58 -4.75
C GLU A 161 5.98 13.70 -5.09
N LEU A 162 5.43 13.05 -4.09
CA LEU A 162 4.17 12.32 -4.27
C LEU A 162 3.06 13.25 -4.76
N THR A 163 2.25 12.77 -5.70
CA THR A 163 1.04 13.51 -6.05
C THR A 163 0.01 13.44 -4.92
N PRO A 164 -0.91 14.40 -4.80
CA PRO A 164 -1.97 14.34 -3.79
C PRO A 164 -2.75 13.02 -3.81
N SER A 165 -3.06 12.48 -4.99
CA SER A 165 -3.79 11.22 -5.15
C SER A 165 -2.98 9.97 -4.73
N HIS A 166 -1.65 10.05 -4.76
CA HIS A 166 -0.74 8.99 -4.33
C HIS A 166 -0.25 9.11 -2.88
N GLY A 167 -0.74 10.12 -2.14
CA GLY A 167 -0.52 10.19 -0.69
C GLY A 167 0.32 11.36 -0.22
N TRP A 168 0.55 12.41 -1.05
CA TRP A 168 1.22 13.62 -0.59
C TRP A 168 0.56 14.21 0.67
N PRO A 169 1.30 14.67 1.67
CA PRO A 169 2.77 14.76 1.72
C PRO A 169 3.45 13.47 2.18
N LEU A 170 2.76 12.55 2.86
CA LEU A 170 3.36 11.38 3.47
C LEU A 170 2.48 10.15 3.32
N ARG A 171 3.10 9.05 2.91
CA ARG A 171 2.47 7.72 2.90
C ARG A 171 3.38 6.68 3.52
N LEU A 172 2.78 5.60 4.03
CA LEU A 172 3.53 4.39 4.32
C LEU A 172 3.77 3.59 3.04
N VAL A 173 4.92 2.92 2.97
CA VAL A 173 5.23 1.87 2.00
C VAL A 173 5.73 0.65 2.78
N ALA A 174 4.96 -0.44 2.74
CA ALA A 174 5.28 -1.76 3.29
C ALA A 174 5.18 -2.78 2.14
N PRO A 175 6.28 -3.02 1.39
CA PRO A 175 6.22 -3.71 0.09
C PRO A 175 5.80 -5.18 0.18
N HIS A 176 6.08 -5.84 1.30
CA HIS A 176 5.76 -7.24 1.56
C HIS A 176 4.29 -7.49 1.93
N LEU A 177 3.48 -6.42 2.03
CA LEU A 177 2.05 -6.52 2.29
C LEU A 177 1.25 -5.99 1.09
N TYR A 178 -0.01 -6.43 0.97
CA TYR A 178 -0.90 -5.81 -0.02
C TYR A 178 -1.01 -4.31 0.20
N PHE A 179 -1.09 -3.55 -0.89
CA PHE A 179 -0.88 -2.10 -0.91
C PHE A 179 -1.94 -1.27 -0.18
N TRP A 180 -3.07 -1.85 0.26
CA TRP A 180 -3.97 -1.15 1.19
C TRP A 180 -3.33 -0.90 2.56
N LYS A 181 -2.35 -1.74 2.96
CA LYS A 181 -1.55 -1.54 4.16
C LYS A 181 -0.59 -0.35 4.04
N SER A 182 -0.21 0.01 2.82
CA SER A 182 0.62 1.17 2.52
C SER A 182 -0.23 2.45 2.49
N ALA A 183 -0.68 2.87 3.67
CA ALA A 183 -1.65 3.95 3.86
C ALA A 183 -1.17 5.31 3.32
N LYS A 184 -2.07 6.03 2.65
CA LYS A 184 -1.85 7.40 2.14
C LYS A 184 -2.23 8.44 3.19
N TRP A 185 -1.59 9.61 3.14
CA TRP A 185 -1.92 10.77 3.97
C TRP A 185 -1.80 10.51 5.47
N VAL A 186 -0.73 9.83 5.86
CA VAL A 186 -0.51 9.44 7.26
C VAL A 186 -0.36 10.67 8.14
N SER A 187 -1.10 10.68 9.26
CA SER A 187 -1.10 11.77 10.25
C SER A 187 -0.82 11.32 11.67
N ARG A 188 -1.05 10.03 11.98
CA ARG A 188 -0.78 9.49 13.31
C ARG A 188 -0.41 8.01 13.25
N LEU A 189 0.53 7.62 14.09
CA LEU A 189 0.93 6.27 14.39
C LEU A 189 0.56 5.98 15.85
N ASP A 190 -0.39 5.09 16.07
CA ASP A 190 -0.87 4.72 17.39
C ASP A 190 -0.42 3.29 17.72
N PHE A 191 0.52 3.16 18.65
CA PHE A 191 1.08 1.88 19.06
C PHE A 191 0.12 1.20 20.02
N ILE A 192 -0.37 0.02 19.69
CA ILE A 192 -1.42 -0.68 20.44
C ILE A 192 -0.97 -2.07 20.88
N GLU A 193 -1.47 -2.51 22.04
CA GLU A 193 -1.07 -3.73 22.73
C GLU A 193 -1.86 -4.96 22.29
N ARG A 194 -2.97 -4.77 21.60
CA ARG A 194 -3.86 -5.82 21.11
C ARG A 194 -4.07 -5.67 19.61
N GLU A 195 -4.49 -6.74 18.95
CA GLU A 195 -4.89 -6.69 17.56
C GLU A 195 -6.21 -5.94 17.42
N GLU A 196 -6.20 -4.92 16.60
CA GLU A 196 -7.40 -4.14 16.24
C GLU A 196 -7.46 -4.00 14.72
N PRO A 197 -8.65 -4.21 14.11
CA PRO A 197 -8.81 -4.05 12.67
C PRO A 197 -8.82 -2.57 12.27
N GLY A 198 -8.20 -2.26 11.14
CA GLY A 198 -8.34 -0.98 10.45
C GLY A 198 -9.60 -0.94 9.56
N PHE A 199 -9.67 0.08 8.70
CA PHE A 199 -10.86 0.32 7.89
C PHE A 199 -11.25 -0.89 7.01
N TRP A 200 -10.37 -1.38 6.15
CA TRP A 200 -10.71 -2.49 5.24
C TRP A 200 -10.84 -3.82 5.96
N GLU A 201 -10.07 -4.04 7.02
CA GLU A 201 -10.14 -5.23 7.86
C GLU A 201 -11.52 -5.36 8.52
N MET A 202 -12.16 -4.24 8.92
CA MET A 202 -13.55 -4.23 9.40
C MET A 202 -14.56 -4.60 8.30
N TYR A 203 -14.21 -4.46 7.04
CA TYR A 203 -15.01 -4.88 5.89
C TYR A 203 -14.63 -6.27 5.34
N GLY A 204 -13.90 -7.08 6.11
CA GLY A 204 -13.61 -8.47 5.78
C GLY A 204 -12.30 -8.67 5.00
N TYR A 205 -11.44 -7.67 4.92
CA TYR A 205 -10.07 -7.87 4.41
C TYR A 205 -9.21 -8.55 5.48
N HIS A 206 -8.21 -9.31 5.03
CA HIS A 206 -7.32 -10.02 5.94
C HIS A 206 -6.55 -9.08 6.86
N ILE A 207 -6.39 -9.46 8.14
CA ILE A 207 -5.78 -8.62 9.17
C ILE A 207 -4.33 -8.24 8.85
N ARG A 208 -3.55 -9.12 8.22
CA ARG A 208 -2.15 -8.88 7.83
C ARG A 208 -1.99 -8.52 6.36
N GLY A 209 -2.54 -9.33 5.42
CA GLY A 209 -2.54 -9.03 4.00
C GLY A 209 -1.25 -9.37 3.26
N ASP A 210 -0.69 -10.58 3.44
CA ASP A 210 0.47 -11.09 2.72
C ASP A 210 0.09 -11.50 1.29
N PRO A 211 0.63 -10.86 0.23
CA PRO A 211 0.26 -11.16 -1.14
C PRO A 211 0.77 -12.53 -1.63
N TRP A 212 1.86 -13.07 -1.06
CA TRP A 212 2.38 -14.40 -1.44
C TRP A 212 1.54 -15.54 -0.87
N LYS A 213 0.79 -15.28 0.19
CA LYS A 213 -0.19 -16.21 0.77
C LYS A 213 -1.62 -15.96 0.28
N GLU A 214 -1.79 -14.98 -0.62
CA GLU A 214 -3.10 -14.52 -1.09
C GLU A 214 -4.06 -14.12 0.04
N GLU A 215 -3.54 -13.55 1.12
CA GLU A 215 -4.29 -13.06 2.28
C GLU A 215 -5.12 -11.81 1.91
N ARG A 216 -6.15 -12.00 1.05
CA ARG A 216 -7.01 -10.92 0.57
C ARG A 216 -8.16 -10.65 1.54
N TYR A 217 -8.83 -11.72 1.97
CA TYR A 217 -10.03 -11.67 2.80
C TYR A 217 -9.89 -12.64 3.96
N SER A 218 -10.64 -12.39 5.04
CA SER A 218 -10.73 -13.21 6.25
C SER A 218 -11.71 -14.35 6.07
#